data_28403f48ce2bdd24d2522e0af2632b85
#
_entry.id   28403f48ce2bdd24d2522e0af2632b85
#
_cell.length_a   1.000
_cell.length_b   1.000
_cell.length_c   1.000
_cell.angle_alpha   90.00
_cell.angle_beta   90.00
_cell.angle_gamma   90.00
#
_symmetry.space_group_name_H-M   'P 1'
#
loop_
_entity.id
_entity.type
_entity.pdbx_description
1 polymer ?
#
loop_
_entity_poly.entity_id
_entity_poly.type
_entity_poly.pdbx_seq_one_letter_code
_entity_poly.pdbx_strand_id
1 'polypeptide(L)'
;MNIAIIFAGGSGVRMGAGVPKQFLEINGKPVIIHTLQLFQHHDMIDKIYISVLEDYISYMEELVEDFHIRKTAAVLAGGETAQDSIYNALKRAEAENPGDSVVLLHDGVRPFISYDVIAGNIRSVHENGNGITCTSCYETILLSKDGVAVDSVPYRKETFAAQAPQSFYLKDIIAAHDVVRARPERYENMVDACTILRSLGREVHMVPGNRGNIKVTTPEDVYMFRALLQYKENEQAFGLGLTNRLDAKMHKKNRGSGEKR
;
A
#
# COMPACT_ATOMS: atom_id res chain seq x y z
N MET A 1 3.82 -17.43 -8.60
CA MET A 1 2.69 -17.17 -7.69
C MET A 1 2.83 -15.75 -7.15
N ASN A 2 1.70 -15.02 -6.97
CA ASN A 2 1.72 -13.65 -6.47
C ASN A 2 0.94 -13.59 -5.14
N ILE A 3 1.61 -13.15 -4.10
CA ILE A 3 1.16 -13.20 -2.70
C ILE A 3 1.06 -11.78 -2.17
N ALA A 4 -0.08 -11.40 -1.61
CA ALA A 4 -0.21 -10.16 -0.86
C ALA A 4 0.04 -10.43 0.63
N ILE A 5 0.90 -9.65 1.26
CA ILE A 5 1.10 -9.63 2.70
C ILE A 5 0.53 -8.32 3.21
N ILE A 6 -0.58 -8.40 3.93
CA ILE A 6 -1.31 -7.25 4.46
C ILE A 6 -1.00 -7.14 5.95
N PHE A 7 -0.24 -6.11 6.34
CA PHE A 7 0.12 -5.92 7.73
C PHE A 7 -0.69 -4.80 8.38
N ALA A 8 -1.25 -5.09 9.53
CA ALA A 8 -2.20 -4.25 10.27
C ALA A 8 -1.97 -4.32 11.80
N GLY A 9 -0.70 -4.40 12.22
CA GLY A 9 -0.29 -4.53 13.62
C GLY A 9 -0.28 -3.23 14.43
N GLY A 10 -0.66 -2.08 13.86
CA GLY A 10 -0.65 -0.80 14.57
C GLY A 10 -1.79 -0.67 15.57
N SER A 11 -1.50 -0.27 16.82
CA SER A 11 -2.49 -0.06 17.90
C SER A 11 -3.43 1.13 17.67
N GLY A 12 -3.16 2.01 16.69
CA GLY A 12 -4.03 3.13 16.35
C GLY A 12 -4.12 4.26 17.39
N VAL A 13 -3.19 4.35 18.33
CA VAL A 13 -3.18 5.34 19.44
C VAL A 13 -3.46 6.78 18.98
N ARG A 14 -2.96 7.17 17.79
CA ARG A 14 -3.16 8.51 17.23
C ARG A 14 -4.60 8.83 16.81
N MET A 15 -5.48 7.84 16.72
CA MET A 15 -6.88 8.02 16.31
C MET A 15 -7.81 8.40 17.45
N GLY A 16 -7.40 8.22 18.73
CA GLY A 16 -8.25 8.45 19.91
C GLY A 16 -9.52 7.60 19.98
N ALA A 17 -9.66 6.61 19.08
CA ALA A 17 -10.77 5.69 19.04
C ALA A 17 -10.52 4.48 19.96
N GLY A 18 -11.54 3.94 20.59
CA GLY A 18 -11.45 2.76 21.48
C GLY A 18 -11.11 1.45 20.74
N VAL A 19 -10.97 1.49 19.40
CA VAL A 19 -10.62 0.35 18.56
C VAL A 19 -9.44 0.69 17.66
N PRO A 20 -8.60 -0.29 17.26
CA PRO A 20 -7.52 -0.06 16.31
C PRO A 20 -8.05 0.48 14.97
N LYS A 21 -7.33 1.43 14.37
CA LYS A 21 -7.75 2.18 13.19
C LYS A 21 -8.12 1.32 11.97
N GLN A 22 -7.51 0.16 11.81
CA GLN A 22 -7.80 -0.79 10.72
C GLN A 22 -9.21 -1.37 10.81
N PHE A 23 -9.82 -1.36 12.00
CA PHE A 23 -11.17 -1.85 12.26
C PHE A 23 -12.22 -0.75 12.34
N LEU A 24 -11.84 0.52 12.13
CA LEU A 24 -12.83 1.62 12.02
C LEU A 24 -13.70 1.40 10.79
N GLU A 25 -15.00 1.51 10.99
CA GLU A 25 -15.98 1.33 9.93
C GLU A 25 -16.15 2.60 9.07
N ILE A 26 -16.08 2.40 7.78
CA ILE A 26 -16.35 3.42 6.77
C ILE A 26 -17.28 2.81 5.73
N ASN A 27 -18.44 3.43 5.51
CA ASN A 27 -19.49 2.92 4.61
C ASN A 27 -19.87 1.46 4.92
N GLY A 28 -20.03 1.13 6.21
CA GLY A 28 -20.46 -0.19 6.68
C GLY A 28 -19.41 -1.30 6.58
N LYS A 29 -18.12 -0.96 6.40
CA LYS A 29 -17.04 -1.93 6.34
C LYS A 29 -15.80 -1.42 7.10
N PRO A 30 -15.09 -2.27 7.85
CA PRO A 30 -13.78 -1.94 8.39
C PRO A 30 -12.79 -1.50 7.31
N VAL A 31 -11.92 -0.54 7.61
CA VAL A 31 -10.90 -0.02 6.67
C VAL A 31 -10.06 -1.16 6.06
N ILE A 32 -9.68 -2.15 6.87
CA ILE A 32 -8.89 -3.29 6.40
C ILE A 32 -9.64 -4.10 5.33
N ILE A 33 -10.97 -4.23 5.44
CA ILE A 33 -11.79 -4.96 4.47
C ILE A 33 -11.80 -4.26 3.12
N HIS A 34 -11.86 -2.92 3.09
CA HIS A 34 -11.70 -2.18 1.84
C HIS A 34 -10.35 -2.50 1.16
N THR A 35 -9.27 -2.59 1.95
CA THR A 35 -7.95 -2.97 1.44
C THR A 35 -7.94 -4.41 0.93
N LEU A 36 -8.41 -5.36 1.72
CA LEU A 36 -8.41 -6.78 1.37
C LEU A 36 -9.22 -7.08 0.12
N GLN A 37 -10.37 -6.40 -0.07
CA GLN A 37 -11.21 -6.56 -1.25
C GLN A 37 -10.47 -6.18 -2.56
N LEU A 38 -9.54 -5.24 -2.54
CA LEU A 38 -8.74 -4.88 -3.73
C LEU A 38 -7.85 -6.05 -4.17
N PHE A 39 -7.20 -6.72 -3.22
CA PHE A 39 -6.36 -7.89 -3.51
C PHE A 39 -7.20 -9.14 -3.79
N GLN A 40 -8.32 -9.33 -3.07
CA GLN A 40 -9.27 -10.42 -3.32
C GLN A 40 -9.80 -10.43 -4.76
N HIS A 41 -10.14 -9.26 -5.30
CA HIS A 41 -10.72 -9.14 -6.63
C HIS A 41 -9.69 -8.95 -7.76
N HIS A 42 -8.40 -8.84 -7.44
CA HIS A 42 -7.36 -8.67 -8.45
C HIS A 42 -6.95 -10.03 -9.01
N ASP A 43 -7.10 -10.23 -10.33
CA ASP A 43 -6.89 -11.53 -11.00
C ASP A 43 -5.47 -12.08 -10.85
N MET A 44 -4.47 -11.20 -10.76
CA MET A 44 -3.07 -11.60 -10.61
C MET A 44 -2.68 -12.00 -9.19
N ILE A 45 -3.51 -11.80 -8.17
CA ILE A 45 -3.20 -12.18 -6.78
C ILE A 45 -3.74 -13.59 -6.51
N ASP A 46 -2.88 -14.47 -6.03
CA ASP A 46 -3.22 -15.87 -5.75
C ASP A 46 -3.58 -16.07 -4.27
N LYS A 47 -2.81 -15.48 -3.35
CA LYS A 47 -2.97 -15.67 -1.89
C LYS A 47 -2.81 -14.36 -1.13
N ILE A 48 -3.42 -14.30 0.04
CA ILE A 48 -3.32 -13.18 0.99
C ILE A 48 -2.92 -13.74 2.36
N TYR A 49 -1.88 -13.19 2.97
CA TYR A 49 -1.51 -13.39 4.37
C TYR A 49 -1.76 -12.10 5.12
N ILE A 50 -2.40 -12.21 6.29
CA ILE A 50 -2.82 -11.05 7.07
C ILE A 50 -2.12 -11.10 8.43
N SER A 51 -1.36 -10.06 8.77
CA SER A 51 -0.71 -9.92 10.08
C SER A 51 -1.41 -8.82 10.88
N VAL A 52 -1.96 -9.19 12.05
CA VAL A 52 -2.70 -8.30 12.95
C VAL A 52 -2.16 -8.41 14.38
N LEU A 53 -2.63 -7.55 15.28
CA LEU A 53 -2.40 -7.72 16.71
C LEU A 53 -2.98 -9.07 17.18
N GLU A 54 -2.28 -9.76 18.08
CA GLU A 54 -2.64 -11.11 18.54
C GLU A 54 -4.08 -11.18 19.07
N ASP A 55 -4.49 -10.21 19.88
CA ASP A 55 -5.84 -10.12 20.45
C ASP A 55 -6.96 -9.96 19.40
N TYR A 56 -6.61 -9.64 18.15
CA TYR A 56 -7.56 -9.41 17.05
C TYR A 56 -7.55 -10.50 15.98
N ILE A 57 -6.84 -11.62 16.19
CA ILE A 57 -6.79 -12.70 15.21
C ILE A 57 -8.18 -13.28 14.96
N SER A 58 -8.88 -13.71 16.03
CA SER A 58 -10.22 -14.30 15.90
C SER A 58 -11.21 -13.34 15.24
N TYR A 59 -11.18 -12.06 15.63
CA TYR A 59 -12.03 -11.05 15.00
C TYR A 59 -11.68 -10.84 13.52
N MET A 60 -10.40 -10.90 13.16
CA MET A 60 -9.99 -10.79 11.74
C MET A 60 -10.43 -12.01 10.93
N GLU A 61 -10.40 -13.21 11.51
CA GLU A 61 -10.90 -14.45 10.88
C GLU A 61 -12.40 -14.37 10.64
N GLU A 62 -13.19 -13.88 11.59
CA GLU A 62 -14.62 -13.61 11.42
C GLU A 62 -14.87 -12.62 10.26
N LEU A 63 -14.12 -11.52 10.22
CA LEU A 63 -14.21 -10.54 9.11
C LEU A 63 -13.84 -11.14 7.76
N VAL A 64 -12.84 -12.00 7.69
CA VAL A 64 -12.44 -12.71 6.46
C VAL A 64 -13.57 -13.60 5.95
N GLU A 65 -14.28 -14.30 6.85
CA GLU A 65 -15.43 -15.13 6.52
C GLU A 65 -16.63 -14.28 6.07
N ASP A 66 -17.03 -13.29 6.87
CA ASP A 66 -18.18 -12.43 6.63
C ASP A 66 -18.10 -11.68 5.29
N PHE A 67 -16.91 -11.19 4.96
CA PHE A 67 -16.67 -10.45 3.71
C PHE A 67 -16.12 -11.31 2.57
N HIS A 68 -16.11 -12.65 2.74
CA HIS A 68 -15.74 -13.63 1.73
C HIS A 68 -14.35 -13.38 1.09
N ILE A 69 -13.34 -13.09 1.92
CA ILE A 69 -11.95 -12.91 1.45
C ILE A 69 -11.30 -14.28 1.23
N ARG A 70 -11.72 -14.96 0.20
CA ARG A 70 -11.40 -16.39 -0.07
C ARG A 70 -9.93 -16.68 -0.40
N LYS A 71 -9.16 -15.66 -0.82
CA LYS A 71 -7.73 -15.78 -1.08
C LYS A 71 -6.88 -15.77 0.19
N THR A 72 -7.49 -15.55 1.37
CA THR A 72 -6.78 -15.58 2.66
C THR A 72 -6.22 -16.97 2.91
N ALA A 73 -4.89 -17.06 2.96
CA ALA A 73 -4.17 -18.29 3.30
C ALA A 73 -3.96 -18.42 4.81
N ALA A 74 -3.70 -17.31 5.51
CA ALA A 74 -3.57 -17.29 6.98
C ALA A 74 -3.81 -15.88 7.53
N VAL A 75 -4.35 -15.86 8.76
CA VAL A 75 -4.32 -14.71 9.68
C VAL A 75 -3.32 -15.07 10.79
N LEU A 76 -2.40 -14.16 11.12
CA LEU A 76 -1.33 -14.44 12.07
C LEU A 76 -1.02 -13.24 12.97
N ALA A 77 -0.43 -13.53 14.12
CA ALA A 77 0.04 -12.50 15.03
C ALA A 77 1.16 -11.67 14.40
N GLY A 78 1.07 -10.35 14.56
CA GLY A 78 2.15 -9.43 14.26
C GLY A 78 3.34 -9.63 15.21
N GLY A 79 4.31 -8.73 15.11
CA GLY A 79 5.45 -8.66 16.00
C GLY A 79 5.49 -7.33 16.74
N GLU A 80 6.57 -7.09 17.47
CA GLU A 80 6.77 -5.85 18.23
C GLU A 80 6.78 -4.61 17.36
N THR A 81 7.32 -4.73 16.14
CA THR A 81 7.39 -3.67 15.14
C THR A 81 6.61 -4.02 13.86
N ALA A 82 6.40 -3.04 13.00
CA ALA A 82 5.83 -3.29 11.69
C ALA A 82 6.71 -4.25 10.86
N GLN A 83 8.03 -4.13 10.97
CA GLN A 83 8.98 -5.00 10.27
C GLN A 83 8.98 -6.43 10.81
N ASP A 84 8.82 -6.61 12.13
CA ASP A 84 8.63 -7.95 12.72
C ASP A 84 7.31 -8.58 12.27
N SER A 85 6.24 -7.79 12.18
CA SER A 85 4.94 -8.24 11.67
C SER A 85 5.02 -8.70 10.20
N ILE A 86 5.74 -7.96 9.36
CA ILE A 86 6.02 -8.32 7.96
C ILE A 86 6.85 -9.60 7.91
N TYR A 87 7.92 -9.68 8.71
CA TYR A 87 8.82 -10.84 8.74
C TYR A 87 8.09 -12.13 9.17
N ASN A 88 7.24 -12.07 10.19
CA ASN A 88 6.44 -13.21 10.61
C ASN A 88 5.55 -13.73 9.46
N ALA A 89 4.90 -12.81 8.73
CA ALA A 89 4.07 -13.17 7.59
C ALA A 89 4.90 -13.71 6.40
N LEU A 90 6.08 -13.15 6.13
CA LEU A 90 7.02 -13.64 5.13
C LEU A 90 7.47 -15.08 5.46
N LYS A 91 7.84 -15.36 6.72
CA LYS A 91 8.25 -16.70 7.15
C LYS A 91 7.12 -17.72 7.05
N ARG A 92 5.88 -17.30 7.34
CA ARG A 92 4.72 -18.16 7.13
C ARG A 92 4.50 -18.44 5.64
N ALA A 93 4.61 -17.41 4.79
CA ALA A 93 4.49 -17.59 3.34
C ALA A 93 5.60 -18.48 2.76
N GLU A 94 6.85 -18.36 3.25
CA GLU A 94 7.99 -19.20 2.84
C GLU A 94 7.75 -20.68 3.08
N ALA A 95 7.14 -21.03 4.22
CA ALA A 95 6.84 -22.42 4.55
C ALA A 95 5.84 -23.11 3.61
N GLU A 96 5.06 -22.33 2.86
CA GLU A 96 3.92 -22.82 2.08
C GLU A 96 4.02 -22.51 0.58
N ASN A 97 5.03 -21.76 0.15
CA ASN A 97 5.13 -21.28 -1.23
C ASN A 97 6.57 -21.29 -1.75
N PRO A 98 6.77 -21.43 -3.07
CA PRO A 98 8.10 -21.34 -3.70
C PRO A 98 8.76 -19.99 -3.44
N GLY A 99 10.08 -20.01 -3.24
CA GLY A 99 10.88 -18.81 -2.97
C GLY A 99 10.94 -17.78 -4.13
N ASP A 100 10.61 -18.19 -5.35
CA ASP A 100 10.46 -17.33 -6.53
C ASP A 100 9.05 -16.73 -6.67
N SER A 101 8.17 -16.94 -5.69
CA SER A 101 6.89 -16.23 -5.61
C SER A 101 7.11 -14.73 -5.45
N VAL A 102 6.28 -13.94 -6.10
CA VAL A 102 6.26 -12.48 -5.92
C VAL A 102 5.46 -12.17 -4.65
N VAL A 103 6.01 -11.35 -3.76
CA VAL A 103 5.30 -10.84 -2.58
C VAL A 103 5.09 -9.35 -2.67
N LEU A 104 3.88 -8.89 -2.34
CA LEU A 104 3.49 -7.49 -2.26
C LEU A 104 3.24 -7.15 -0.79
N LEU A 105 4.11 -6.36 -0.18
CA LEU A 105 3.99 -5.89 1.20
C LEU A 105 3.10 -4.64 1.23
N HIS A 106 1.94 -4.70 1.88
CA HIS A 106 0.97 -3.62 1.83
C HIS A 106 0.37 -3.30 3.20
N ASP A 107 0.22 -2.00 3.50
CA ASP A 107 -0.45 -1.53 4.72
C ASP A 107 -1.95 -1.87 4.68
N GLY A 108 -2.48 -2.54 5.71
CA GLY A 108 -3.91 -2.84 5.84
C GLY A 108 -4.82 -1.60 5.90
N VAL A 109 -4.23 -0.43 6.06
CA VAL A 109 -4.91 0.87 6.13
C VAL A 109 -4.65 1.78 4.90
N ARG A 110 -4.34 1.18 3.73
CA ARG A 110 -4.30 1.88 2.44
C ARG A 110 -5.38 1.34 1.50
N PRO A 111 -6.63 1.72 1.73
CA PRO A 111 -7.79 1.11 1.07
C PRO A 111 -8.06 1.66 -0.34
N PHE A 112 -7.17 2.42 -0.95
CA PHE A 112 -7.44 3.12 -2.22
C PHE A 112 -6.31 2.98 -3.27
N ILE A 113 -5.64 1.82 -3.28
CA ILE A 113 -4.69 1.47 -4.34
C ILE A 113 -5.46 1.11 -5.63
N SER A 114 -4.93 1.47 -6.80
CA SER A 114 -5.48 1.05 -8.08
C SER A 114 -4.97 -0.34 -8.50
N TYR A 115 -5.75 -1.03 -9.33
CA TYR A 115 -5.35 -2.33 -9.89
C TYR A 115 -4.08 -2.24 -10.74
N ASP A 116 -3.90 -1.14 -11.48
CA ASP A 116 -2.70 -0.90 -12.29
C ASP A 116 -1.43 -0.83 -11.44
N VAL A 117 -1.53 -0.31 -10.21
CA VAL A 117 -0.39 -0.27 -9.27
C VAL A 117 -0.03 -1.67 -8.81
N ILE A 118 -1.01 -2.54 -8.51
CA ILE A 118 -0.77 -3.94 -8.16
C ILE A 118 -0.07 -4.66 -9.33
N ALA A 119 -0.65 -4.56 -10.53
CA ALA A 119 -0.09 -5.18 -11.74
C ALA A 119 1.31 -4.63 -12.08
N GLY A 120 1.52 -3.31 -11.93
CA GLY A 120 2.80 -2.65 -12.14
C GLY A 120 3.89 -3.14 -11.19
N ASN A 121 3.55 -3.37 -9.93
CA ASN A 121 4.46 -3.94 -8.94
C ASN A 121 4.89 -5.37 -9.29
N ILE A 122 3.93 -6.22 -9.65
CA ILE A 122 4.23 -7.60 -10.08
C ILE A 122 5.16 -7.60 -11.30
N ARG A 123 4.87 -6.76 -12.29
CA ARG A 123 5.70 -6.62 -13.50
C ARG A 123 7.11 -6.14 -13.15
N SER A 124 7.25 -5.12 -12.31
CA SER A 124 8.56 -4.61 -11.89
C SER A 124 9.40 -5.66 -11.17
N VAL A 125 8.78 -6.55 -10.38
CA VAL A 125 9.53 -7.67 -9.75
C VAL A 125 10.06 -8.64 -10.82
N HIS A 126 9.27 -8.96 -11.86
CA HIS A 126 9.74 -9.82 -12.94
C HIS A 126 10.85 -9.19 -13.79
N GLU A 127 10.80 -7.89 -14.00
CA GLU A 127 11.76 -7.15 -14.83
C GLU A 127 13.04 -6.76 -14.07
N ASN A 128 12.89 -6.39 -12.78
CA ASN A 128 13.94 -5.72 -12.01
C ASN A 128 14.25 -6.40 -10.65
N GLY A 129 13.53 -7.47 -10.30
CA GLY A 129 13.67 -8.14 -9.00
C GLY A 129 12.92 -7.46 -7.85
N ASN A 130 12.45 -6.24 -8.02
CA ASN A 130 11.70 -5.50 -6.99
C ASN A 130 10.85 -4.38 -7.60
N GLY A 131 9.91 -3.84 -6.79
CA GLY A 131 9.11 -2.68 -7.17
C GLY A 131 8.67 -1.90 -5.93
N ILE A 132 8.96 -0.60 -5.90
CA ILE A 132 8.60 0.30 -4.80
C ILE A 132 7.58 1.30 -5.32
N THR A 133 6.33 1.16 -4.88
CA THR A 133 5.31 2.14 -5.24
C THR A 133 5.68 3.52 -4.70
N CYS A 134 5.63 4.52 -5.55
CA CYS A 134 5.91 5.90 -5.16
C CYS A 134 5.06 6.91 -5.94
N THR A 135 4.94 8.11 -5.39
CA THR A 135 4.31 9.26 -6.05
C THR A 135 5.21 10.48 -5.94
N SER A 136 5.16 11.37 -6.93
CA SER A 136 5.89 12.64 -6.89
C SER A 136 5.43 13.48 -5.70
N CYS A 137 6.35 14.15 -5.02
CA CYS A 137 6.01 15.12 -4.00
C CYS A 137 5.42 16.39 -4.62
N TYR A 138 4.24 16.78 -4.16
CA TYR A 138 3.57 18.01 -4.62
C TYR A 138 4.03 19.23 -3.86
N GLU A 139 4.33 19.03 -2.58
CA GLU A 139 4.88 20.08 -1.72
C GLU A 139 6.41 20.14 -1.80
N THR A 140 6.98 21.27 -1.46
CA THR A 140 8.43 21.41 -1.32
C THR A 140 8.86 20.72 -0.03
N ILE A 141 9.75 19.73 -0.14
CA ILE A 141 10.29 18.99 1.00
C ILE A 141 11.46 19.79 1.58
N LEU A 142 11.46 19.94 2.89
CA LEU A 142 12.53 20.56 3.66
C LEU A 142 13.21 19.48 4.50
N LEU A 143 14.54 19.42 4.46
CA LEU A 143 15.31 18.57 5.36
C LEU A 143 15.84 19.38 6.52
N SER A 144 15.66 18.87 7.73
CA SER A 144 16.11 19.50 8.97
C SER A 144 16.58 18.43 9.95
N LYS A 145 17.72 18.63 10.58
CA LYS A 145 18.27 17.72 11.60
C LYS A 145 17.68 17.99 12.99
N ASP A 146 17.31 19.22 13.26
CA ASP A 146 16.83 19.68 14.57
C ASP A 146 15.32 19.99 14.59
N GLY A 147 14.66 19.94 13.44
CA GLY A 147 13.24 20.27 13.28
C GLY A 147 12.94 21.78 13.36
N VAL A 148 13.96 22.66 13.40
CA VAL A 148 13.83 24.11 13.53
C VAL A 148 14.43 24.84 12.34
N ALA A 149 15.71 24.58 12.02
CA ALA A 149 16.38 25.17 10.88
C ALA A 149 16.31 24.27 9.65
N VAL A 150 16.25 24.88 8.47
CA VAL A 150 16.27 24.14 7.20
C VAL A 150 17.72 23.89 6.79
N ASP A 151 18.14 22.61 6.76
CA ASP A 151 19.48 22.23 6.32
C ASP A 151 19.59 22.20 4.78
N SER A 152 18.57 21.66 4.10
CA SER A 152 18.54 21.59 2.64
C SER A 152 17.14 21.46 2.07
N VAL A 153 17.02 21.77 0.78
CA VAL A 153 15.78 21.63 0.01
C VAL A 153 16.06 20.76 -1.21
N PRO A 154 15.63 19.48 -1.21
CA PRO A 154 15.82 18.60 -2.36
C PRO A 154 15.10 19.14 -3.61
N TYR A 155 15.63 18.82 -4.79
CA TYR A 155 14.98 19.20 -6.04
C TYR A 155 13.66 18.44 -6.20
N ARG A 156 12.53 19.17 -6.26
CA ARG A 156 11.19 18.59 -6.22
C ARG A 156 10.94 17.54 -7.31
N LYS A 157 11.52 17.71 -8.52
CA LYS A 157 11.36 16.73 -9.62
C LYS A 157 12.06 15.40 -9.36
N GLU A 158 12.99 15.36 -8.43
CA GLU A 158 13.75 14.16 -8.03
C GLU A 158 13.26 13.62 -6.69
N THR A 159 12.20 14.22 -6.11
CA THR A 159 11.68 13.84 -4.80
C THR A 159 10.37 13.07 -4.95
N PHE A 160 10.36 11.88 -4.38
CA PHE A 160 9.21 10.97 -4.43
C PHE A 160 8.87 10.47 -3.03
N ALA A 161 7.59 10.35 -2.75
CA ALA A 161 7.09 9.75 -1.53
C ALA A 161 6.84 8.25 -1.76
N ALA A 162 7.51 7.40 -0.97
CA ALA A 162 7.27 5.96 -1.00
C ALA A 162 5.88 5.63 -0.45
N GLN A 163 5.23 4.67 -1.10
CA GLN A 163 3.94 4.12 -0.72
C GLN A 163 4.04 2.59 -0.62
N ALA A 164 2.92 1.94 -0.33
CA ALA A 164 2.73 0.51 -0.50
C ALA A 164 1.81 0.25 -1.72
N PRO A 165 1.91 -0.95 -2.35
CA PRO A 165 2.78 -2.05 -1.98
C PRO A 165 4.26 -1.80 -2.32
N GLN A 166 5.13 -2.52 -1.61
CA GLN A 166 6.52 -2.71 -1.96
C GLN A 166 6.72 -4.19 -2.25
N SER A 167 7.28 -4.53 -3.40
CA SER A 167 7.16 -5.89 -3.94
C SER A 167 8.52 -6.48 -4.32
N PHE A 168 8.66 -7.78 -4.08
CA PHE A 168 9.94 -8.49 -4.17
C PHE A 168 9.71 -9.97 -4.52
N TYR A 169 10.76 -10.69 -4.87
CA TYR A 169 10.73 -12.15 -4.73
C TYR A 169 10.79 -12.53 -3.25
N LEU A 170 10.00 -13.53 -2.86
CA LEU A 170 9.86 -13.98 -1.46
C LEU A 170 11.22 -14.30 -0.83
N LYS A 171 12.06 -15.09 -1.50
CA LYS A 171 13.41 -15.44 -1.03
C LYS A 171 14.31 -14.22 -0.82
N ASP A 172 14.20 -13.20 -1.70
CA ASP A 172 15.12 -12.07 -1.68
C ASP A 172 14.82 -11.10 -0.55
N ILE A 173 13.52 -10.87 -0.28
CA ILE A 173 13.12 -9.99 0.82
C ILE A 173 13.37 -10.68 2.18
N ILE A 174 13.14 -11.98 2.30
CA ILE A 174 13.46 -12.73 3.53
C ILE A 174 14.96 -12.65 3.81
N ALA A 175 15.80 -12.95 2.82
CA ALA A 175 17.24 -12.85 2.98
C ALA A 175 17.70 -11.43 3.41
N ALA A 176 17.03 -10.38 2.91
CA ALA A 176 17.33 -9.02 3.33
C ALA A 176 16.94 -8.77 4.80
N HIS A 177 15.77 -9.25 5.22
CA HIS A 177 15.35 -9.19 6.62
C HIS A 177 16.28 -9.97 7.54
N ASP A 178 16.70 -11.18 7.15
CA ASP A 178 17.61 -12.02 7.96
C ASP A 178 18.94 -11.31 8.22
N VAL A 179 19.51 -10.67 7.20
CA VAL A 179 20.77 -9.89 7.36
C VAL A 179 20.57 -8.72 8.33
N VAL A 180 19.48 -7.96 8.20
CA VAL A 180 19.21 -6.80 9.08
C VAL A 180 18.92 -7.27 10.51
N ARG A 181 18.15 -8.34 10.69
CA ARG A 181 17.84 -8.90 12.00
C ARG A 181 19.05 -9.44 12.77
N ALA A 182 20.09 -9.86 12.05
CA ALA A 182 21.35 -10.31 12.65
C ALA A 182 22.24 -9.16 13.17
N ARG A 183 21.92 -7.90 12.83
CA ARG A 183 22.65 -6.71 13.30
C ARG A 183 22.20 -6.34 14.72
N PRO A 184 23.08 -5.71 15.55
CA PRO A 184 22.69 -5.23 16.88
C PRO A 184 21.52 -4.22 16.84
N GLU A 185 21.54 -3.30 15.88
CA GLU A 185 20.52 -2.27 15.66
C GLU A 185 19.22 -2.81 15.06
N ARG A 186 19.23 -4.03 14.48
CA ARG A 186 18.08 -4.64 13.83
C ARG A 186 17.35 -3.68 12.88
N TYR A 187 16.09 -3.39 13.16
CA TYR A 187 15.23 -2.51 12.35
C TYR A 187 15.26 -1.03 12.79
N GLU A 188 16.22 -0.62 13.60
CA GLU A 188 16.37 0.79 13.94
C GLU A 188 16.52 1.63 12.66
N ASN A 189 15.67 2.66 12.51
CA ASN A 189 15.57 3.51 11.31
C ASN A 189 15.13 2.81 10.01
N MET A 190 14.68 1.55 10.07
CA MET A 190 14.16 0.80 8.92
C MET A 190 12.63 0.95 8.83
N VAL A 191 12.17 2.04 8.23
CA VAL A 191 10.73 2.39 8.17
C VAL A 191 9.93 1.52 7.20
N ASP A 192 10.59 0.97 6.17
CA ASP A 192 9.97 0.14 5.11
C ASP A 192 10.98 -0.81 4.45
N ALA A 193 10.52 -1.66 3.54
CA ALA A 193 11.38 -2.61 2.83
C ALA A 193 12.36 -1.94 1.86
N CYS A 194 11.99 -0.77 1.30
CA CYS A 194 12.90 0.03 0.49
C CYS A 194 14.14 0.43 1.31
N THR A 195 13.94 0.93 2.53
CA THR A 195 15.03 1.30 3.44
C THR A 195 15.91 0.09 3.78
N ILE A 196 15.31 -1.10 4.00
CA ILE A 196 16.04 -2.34 4.24
C ILE A 196 16.97 -2.66 3.06
N LEU A 197 16.44 -2.72 1.84
CA LEU A 197 17.24 -3.05 0.65
C LEU A 197 18.36 -2.02 0.41
N ARG A 198 18.05 -0.73 0.54
CA ARG A 198 19.03 0.35 0.37
C ARG A 198 20.15 0.29 1.41
N SER A 199 19.85 -0.10 2.65
CA SER A 199 20.88 -0.31 3.71
C SER A 199 21.84 -1.44 3.40
N LEU A 200 21.44 -2.35 2.51
CA LEU A 200 22.24 -3.45 2.00
C LEU A 200 22.93 -3.13 0.66
N GLY A 201 22.86 -1.88 0.19
CA GLY A 201 23.43 -1.44 -1.08
C GLY A 201 22.69 -1.97 -2.32
N ARG A 202 21.51 -2.59 -2.17
CA ARG A 202 20.73 -3.12 -3.29
C ARG A 202 20.03 -2.00 -4.04
N GLU A 203 19.96 -2.13 -5.35
CA GLU A 203 19.17 -1.24 -6.20
C GLU A 203 17.67 -1.53 -6.03
N VAL A 204 16.86 -0.46 -6.04
CA VAL A 204 15.40 -0.56 -5.96
C VAL A 204 14.76 0.27 -7.06
N HIS A 205 13.65 -0.22 -7.62
CA HIS A 205 13.01 0.34 -8.79
C HIS A 205 11.65 0.93 -8.44
N MET A 206 11.36 2.12 -8.97
CA MET A 206 10.12 2.84 -8.69
C MET A 206 8.98 2.34 -9.58
N VAL A 207 7.80 2.15 -8.96
CA VAL A 207 6.54 1.88 -9.65
C VAL A 207 5.61 3.09 -9.42
N PRO A 208 5.07 3.70 -10.48
CA PRO A 208 4.15 4.82 -10.32
C PRO A 208 2.92 4.44 -9.50
N GLY A 209 2.72 5.13 -8.39
CA GLY A 209 1.55 5.01 -7.53
C GLY A 209 0.46 6.00 -7.91
N ASN A 210 -0.67 5.93 -7.21
CA ASN A 210 -1.76 6.88 -7.38
C ASN A 210 -1.88 7.80 -6.14
N ARG A 211 -2.24 9.06 -6.37
CA ARG A 211 -2.38 10.06 -5.29
C ARG A 211 -3.42 9.66 -4.24
N GLY A 212 -4.46 8.93 -4.66
CA GLY A 212 -5.50 8.45 -3.75
C GLY A 212 -5.06 7.31 -2.82
N ASN A 213 -3.89 6.71 -3.03
CA ASN A 213 -3.35 5.63 -2.18
C ASN A 213 -2.85 6.19 -0.83
N ILE A 214 -3.76 6.84 -0.11
CA ILE A 214 -3.48 7.42 1.21
C ILE A 214 -3.39 6.34 2.28
N LYS A 215 -2.58 6.59 3.32
CA LYS A 215 -2.51 5.76 4.52
C LYS A 215 -3.42 6.38 5.57
N VAL A 216 -4.48 5.69 5.97
CA VAL A 216 -5.38 6.15 7.04
C VAL A 216 -4.65 6.06 8.39
N THR A 217 -4.27 7.21 8.93
CA THR A 217 -3.46 7.31 10.16
C THR A 217 -4.02 8.30 11.18
N THR A 218 -4.77 9.29 10.73
CA THR A 218 -5.36 10.35 11.54
C THR A 218 -6.88 10.45 11.28
N PRO A 219 -7.65 11.14 12.15
CA PRO A 219 -9.07 11.36 11.90
C PRO A 219 -9.37 12.05 10.57
N GLU A 220 -8.53 12.98 10.15
CA GLU A 220 -8.65 13.69 8.87
C GLU A 220 -8.58 12.73 7.67
N ASP A 221 -7.70 11.71 7.75
CA ASP A 221 -7.57 10.71 6.69
C ASP A 221 -8.87 9.90 6.49
N VAL A 222 -9.67 9.72 7.56
CA VAL A 222 -10.99 9.06 7.48
C VAL A 222 -11.95 9.88 6.61
N TYR A 223 -11.96 11.21 6.79
CA TYR A 223 -12.78 12.08 5.96
C TYR A 223 -12.31 12.10 4.51
N MET A 224 -11.00 12.15 4.30
CA MET A 224 -10.43 12.05 2.95
C MET A 224 -10.79 10.71 2.29
N PHE A 225 -10.72 9.61 3.03
CA PHE A 225 -11.09 8.29 2.51
C PHE A 225 -12.57 8.22 2.14
N ARG A 226 -13.48 8.75 2.96
CA ARG A 226 -14.92 8.86 2.64
C ARG A 226 -15.16 9.66 1.35
N ALA A 227 -14.47 10.78 1.21
CA ALA A 227 -14.58 11.62 0.00
C ALA A 227 -14.08 10.89 -1.25
N LEU A 228 -12.99 10.14 -1.15
CA LEU A 228 -12.46 9.32 -2.25
C LEU A 228 -13.41 8.18 -2.64
N LEU A 229 -14.05 7.51 -1.66
CA LEU A 229 -15.07 6.48 -1.93
C LEU A 229 -16.25 7.09 -2.68
N GLN A 230 -16.77 8.21 -2.22
CA GLN A 230 -17.89 8.91 -2.88
C GLN A 230 -17.53 9.36 -4.28
N TYR A 231 -16.29 9.86 -4.50
CA TYR A 231 -15.80 10.20 -5.83
C TYR A 231 -15.82 8.99 -6.77
N LYS A 232 -15.31 7.83 -6.31
CA LYS A 232 -15.27 6.59 -7.09
C LYS A 232 -16.66 6.05 -7.41
N GLU A 233 -17.57 6.08 -6.44
CA GLU A 233 -18.97 5.69 -6.64
C GLU A 233 -19.65 6.59 -7.69
N ASN A 234 -19.45 7.90 -7.62
CA ASN A 234 -19.97 8.85 -8.60
C ASN A 234 -19.37 8.64 -10.00
N GLU A 235 -18.08 8.32 -10.09
CA GLU A 235 -17.41 8.01 -11.35
C GLU A 235 -18.00 6.75 -11.99
N GLN A 236 -18.24 5.70 -11.21
CA GLN A 236 -18.85 4.46 -11.67
C GLN A 236 -20.33 4.61 -12.05
N ALA A 237 -21.12 5.32 -11.23
CA ALA A 237 -22.56 5.45 -11.43
C ALA A 237 -22.95 6.40 -12.56
N PHE A 238 -22.16 7.46 -12.79
CA PHE A 238 -22.56 8.54 -13.69
C PHE A 238 -21.58 8.78 -14.85
N GLY A 239 -20.47 8.03 -14.91
CA GLY A 239 -19.39 8.30 -15.88
C GLY A 239 -18.79 9.70 -15.73
N LEU A 240 -19.02 10.32 -14.58
CA LEU A 240 -18.64 11.69 -14.29
C LEU A 240 -17.24 11.76 -13.65
N GLY A 241 -16.21 11.38 -14.40
CA GLY A 241 -14.92 12.02 -14.18
C GLY A 241 -15.10 13.52 -14.40
N LEU A 242 -14.64 14.37 -13.50
CA LEU A 242 -14.66 15.83 -13.66
C LEU A 242 -14.04 16.31 -14.99
N THR A 243 -13.18 15.49 -15.59
CA THR A 243 -12.56 15.63 -16.89
C THR A 243 -13.52 15.41 -18.08
N ASN A 244 -14.50 14.49 -17.97
CA ASN A 244 -15.35 14.12 -19.12
C ASN A 244 -16.27 15.25 -19.62
N ARG A 245 -16.66 16.20 -18.77
CA ARG A 245 -17.47 17.36 -19.22
C ARG A 245 -16.65 18.40 -19.96
N LEU A 246 -15.39 18.60 -19.58
CA LEU A 246 -14.49 19.52 -20.25
C LEU A 246 -13.99 18.92 -21.58
N ASP A 247 -13.62 17.63 -21.57
CA ASP A 247 -13.17 16.90 -22.75
C ASP A 247 -14.29 16.76 -23.80
N ALA A 248 -15.52 16.45 -23.40
CA ALA A 248 -16.67 16.39 -24.29
C ALA A 248 -17.01 17.77 -24.91
N LYS A 249 -16.80 18.87 -24.18
CA LYS A 249 -16.97 20.24 -24.72
C LYS A 249 -15.82 20.62 -25.63
N MET A 250 -14.59 20.23 -25.35
CA MET A 250 -13.42 20.50 -26.20
C MET A 250 -13.49 19.71 -27.51
N HIS A 251 -13.88 18.44 -27.48
CA HIS A 251 -14.09 17.64 -28.70
C HIS A 251 -15.25 18.10 -29.56
N LYS A 252 -16.34 18.67 -28.99
CA LYS A 252 -17.42 19.30 -29.76
C LYS A 252 -16.96 20.59 -30.42
N LYS A 253 -16.10 21.38 -29.78
CA LYS A 253 -15.61 22.65 -30.36
C LYS A 253 -14.67 22.43 -31.54
N ASN A 254 -13.86 21.35 -31.51
CA ASN A 254 -12.93 21.00 -32.60
C ASN A 254 -13.62 20.33 -33.81
N ARG A 255 -14.81 19.73 -33.65
CA ARG A 255 -15.61 19.19 -34.78
C ARG A 255 -16.47 20.26 -35.47
N GLY A 256 -16.75 21.37 -34.80
CA GLY A 256 -17.55 22.49 -35.38
C GLY A 256 -16.74 23.49 -36.17
N SER A 257 -15.41 23.42 -36.17
CA SER A 257 -14.53 24.35 -36.91
C SER A 257 -13.95 23.76 -38.22
N GLY A 258 -14.32 22.53 -38.58
CA GLY A 258 -13.82 21.82 -39.76
C GLY A 258 -14.74 21.85 -40.98
N GLU A 259 -15.95 22.45 -40.90
CA GLU A 259 -16.89 22.52 -42.03
C GLU A 259 -17.13 23.96 -42.50
N LYS A 260 -16.08 24.71 -42.71
CA LYS A 260 -16.13 25.94 -43.53
C LYS A 260 -14.78 26.16 -44.17
N ARG A 261 -14.56 25.45 -45.28
CA ARG A 261 -13.73 25.87 -46.40
C ARG A 261 -14.14 25.11 -47.66
#